data_393b32c861fc34cafc1c1c5a53cf4d37
#
_entry.id   393b32c861fc34cafc1c1c5a53cf4d37
#
_cell.length_a   1.000
_cell.length_b   1.000
_cell.length_c   1.000
_cell.angle_alpha   90.00
_cell.angle_beta   90.00
_cell.angle_gamma   90.00
#
_symmetry.space_group_name_H-M   'P 1'
#
loop_
_entity.id
_entity.type
_entity.pdbx_description
1 polymer ?
#
loop_
_entity_poly.entity_id
_entity_poly.type
_entity_poly.pdbx_seq_one_letter_code
_entity_poly.pdbx_strand_id
1 'polypeptide(L)'
;MLPVKVLVGDRPQIFDTLYRTADPVRFELSMADLATAPLAGQDAVLPLSLQDHASLTARRAAGERVPALLPSAAAVALCDDKLKLNRHLIAAGLDALVPPLLPADAPVPYILKRRRDLAGQNSQIVTSPEQAAALQGRPEAEWFRQVLVPGDSEHALHVLMHGGRAIFHAMVTYRSASAVYVKGIHCKPVGHRWSAGDDELAALLPVLQAAGYSDGLCCIDFKMTDGRLQLFEVNPRFGVSLALQPMQMMAAYCEALV
;
A
#
# COMPACT_ATOMS: atom_id res chain seq x y z
N MET A 1 34.05 1.68 -1.05
CA MET A 1 33.10 0.60 -0.68
C MET A 1 32.41 0.18 -1.98
N LEU A 2 32.23 -1.12 -2.22
CA LEU A 2 31.48 -1.57 -3.41
C LEU A 2 29.99 -1.22 -3.23
N PRO A 3 29.24 -0.94 -4.32
CA PRO A 3 27.80 -0.69 -4.24
C PRO A 3 27.06 -1.93 -3.73
N VAL A 4 25.97 -1.71 -3.00
CA VAL A 4 25.06 -2.76 -2.54
C VAL A 4 24.28 -3.31 -3.72
N LYS A 5 24.31 -4.61 -3.96
CA LYS A 5 23.60 -5.27 -5.06
C LYS A 5 22.15 -5.52 -4.67
N VAL A 6 21.23 -4.86 -5.34
CA VAL A 6 19.80 -4.96 -5.07
C VAL A 6 19.08 -5.51 -6.31
N LEU A 7 18.51 -6.71 -6.16
CA LEU A 7 17.62 -7.28 -7.18
C LEU A 7 16.18 -6.87 -6.87
N VAL A 8 15.52 -6.24 -7.83
CA VAL A 8 14.12 -5.82 -7.71
C VAL A 8 13.20 -6.70 -8.56
N GLY A 9 11.93 -6.79 -8.15
CA GLY A 9 10.89 -7.52 -8.89
C GLY A 9 10.65 -6.96 -10.28
N ASP A 10 10.17 -7.82 -11.19
CA ASP A 10 9.90 -7.48 -12.59
C ASP A 10 8.71 -6.51 -12.74
N ARG A 11 9.00 -5.22 -12.60
CA ARG A 11 8.08 -4.09 -12.80
C ARG A 11 8.81 -2.97 -13.53
N PRO A 12 8.93 -3.03 -14.88
CA PRO A 12 9.78 -2.13 -15.65
C PRO A 12 9.58 -0.65 -15.35
N GLN A 13 8.33 -0.19 -15.25
CA GLN A 13 8.02 1.22 -15.00
C GLN A 13 8.50 1.71 -13.61
N ILE A 14 8.42 0.84 -12.60
CA ILE A 14 8.94 1.15 -11.25
C ILE A 14 10.46 1.08 -11.28
N PHE A 15 11.02 0.05 -11.92
CA PHE A 15 12.47 -0.12 -12.06
C PHE A 15 13.12 1.07 -12.76
N ASP A 16 12.59 1.52 -13.89
CA ASP A 16 13.11 2.68 -14.63
C ASP A 16 13.14 3.95 -13.77
N THR A 17 12.14 4.11 -12.90
CA THR A 17 12.10 5.23 -11.97
C THR A 17 13.13 5.07 -10.87
N LEU A 18 13.21 3.90 -10.22
CA LEU A 18 14.22 3.59 -9.21
C LEU A 18 15.64 3.76 -9.76
N TYR A 19 15.91 3.24 -10.96
CA TYR A 19 17.21 3.32 -11.61
C TYR A 19 17.66 4.75 -11.85
N ARG A 20 16.72 5.66 -12.18
CA ARG A 20 17.02 7.09 -12.39
C ARG A 20 17.16 7.89 -11.11
N THR A 21 16.55 7.44 -10.01
CA THR A 21 16.49 8.19 -8.76
C THR A 21 17.42 7.64 -7.68
N ALA A 22 17.86 6.39 -7.79
CA ALA A 22 18.84 5.80 -6.89
C ALA A 22 20.26 6.30 -7.21
N ASP A 23 21.09 6.41 -6.17
CA ASP A 23 22.51 6.73 -6.30
C ASP A 23 23.28 5.48 -6.76
N PRO A 24 23.84 5.48 -8.00
CA PRO A 24 24.55 4.33 -8.54
C PRO A 24 25.90 4.05 -7.84
N VAL A 25 26.42 4.99 -7.07
CA VAL A 25 27.65 4.77 -6.26
C VAL A 25 27.31 3.90 -5.04
N ARG A 26 26.08 4.02 -4.52
CA ARG A 26 25.62 3.27 -3.34
C ARG A 26 24.91 1.97 -3.68
N PHE A 27 24.17 1.93 -4.78
CA PHE A 27 23.31 0.80 -5.13
C PHE A 27 23.49 0.37 -6.58
N GLU A 28 23.78 -0.91 -6.80
CA GLU A 28 23.78 -1.58 -8.11
C GLU A 28 22.42 -2.27 -8.27
N LEU A 29 21.52 -1.67 -9.08
CA LEU A 29 20.17 -2.19 -9.27
C LEU A 29 20.09 -3.12 -10.47
N SER A 30 19.44 -4.26 -10.29
CA SER A 30 19.05 -5.18 -11.36
C SER A 30 17.57 -5.55 -11.20
N MET A 31 16.92 -5.96 -12.28
CA MET A 31 15.51 -6.36 -12.29
C MET A 31 15.36 -7.76 -12.87
N ALA A 32 14.54 -8.60 -12.24
CA ALA A 32 14.21 -9.92 -12.76
C ALA A 32 12.89 -10.47 -12.18
N ASP A 33 12.40 -11.55 -12.77
CA ASP A 33 11.33 -12.35 -12.19
C ASP A 33 11.83 -13.07 -10.92
N LEU A 34 11.36 -12.63 -9.75
CA LEU A 34 11.78 -13.15 -8.45
C LEU A 34 11.31 -14.59 -8.17
N ALA A 35 10.45 -15.16 -9.02
CA ALA A 35 10.10 -16.58 -8.93
C ALA A 35 11.25 -17.49 -9.37
N THR A 36 12.06 -17.06 -10.34
CA THR A 36 13.07 -17.90 -11.02
C THR A 36 14.49 -17.36 -10.97
N ALA A 37 14.68 -16.06 -10.77
CA ALA A 37 15.99 -15.42 -10.78
C ALA A 37 16.92 -15.98 -9.68
N PRO A 38 18.24 -16.15 -9.92
CA PRO A 38 19.18 -16.50 -8.88
C PRO A 38 19.31 -15.39 -7.84
N LEU A 39 19.15 -15.70 -6.56
CA LEU A 39 19.30 -14.76 -5.45
C LEU A 39 20.73 -14.77 -4.85
N ALA A 40 21.52 -15.76 -5.21
CA ALA A 40 22.91 -15.87 -4.76
C ALA A 40 23.72 -14.66 -5.26
N GLY A 41 24.49 -14.06 -4.35
CA GLY A 41 25.32 -12.87 -4.66
C GLY A 41 24.55 -11.55 -4.64
N GLN A 42 23.26 -11.55 -4.35
CA GLN A 42 22.50 -10.33 -4.05
C GLN A 42 22.62 -10.00 -2.55
N ASP A 43 22.87 -8.72 -2.23
CA ASP A 43 22.88 -8.22 -0.86
C ASP A 43 21.47 -8.00 -0.34
N ALA A 44 20.55 -7.54 -1.24
CA ALA A 44 19.15 -7.34 -0.96
C ALA A 44 18.27 -7.75 -2.14
N VAL A 45 17.04 -8.20 -1.84
CA VAL A 45 15.99 -8.47 -2.83
C VAL A 45 14.76 -7.67 -2.44
N LEU A 46 14.31 -6.77 -3.33
CA LEU A 46 13.20 -5.86 -3.10
C LEU A 46 11.96 -6.30 -3.89
N PRO A 47 10.95 -6.93 -3.25
CA PRO A 47 9.69 -7.27 -3.90
C PRO A 47 8.88 -6.00 -4.20
N LEU A 48 8.35 -5.90 -5.42
CA LEU A 48 7.54 -4.76 -5.87
C LEU A 48 6.04 -5.10 -5.96
N SER A 49 5.69 -6.38 -5.87
CA SER A 49 4.30 -6.87 -6.03
C SER A 49 3.94 -7.97 -5.03
N LEU A 50 2.64 -8.27 -4.91
CA LEU A 50 2.16 -9.41 -4.10
C LEU A 50 2.64 -10.75 -4.66
N GLN A 51 2.80 -10.85 -5.98
CA GLN A 51 3.35 -12.05 -6.62
C GLN A 51 4.81 -12.27 -6.22
N ASP A 52 5.61 -11.18 -6.17
CA ASP A 52 6.99 -11.26 -5.69
C ASP A 52 7.06 -11.73 -4.23
N HIS A 53 6.18 -11.19 -3.36
CA HIS A 53 6.08 -11.64 -1.97
C HIS A 53 5.76 -13.14 -1.88
N ALA A 54 4.78 -13.61 -2.64
CA ALA A 54 4.40 -15.03 -2.65
C ALA A 54 5.56 -15.92 -3.11
N SER A 55 6.23 -15.55 -4.21
CA SER A 55 7.38 -16.27 -4.76
C SER A 55 8.53 -16.35 -3.78
N LEU A 56 8.94 -15.20 -3.19
CA LEU A 56 10.04 -15.17 -2.22
C LEU A 56 9.71 -15.92 -0.92
N THR A 57 8.44 -15.85 -0.47
CA THR A 57 7.99 -16.61 0.70
C THR A 57 8.07 -18.12 0.45
N ALA A 58 7.66 -18.59 -0.74
CA ALA A 58 7.75 -19.99 -1.14
C ALA A 58 9.21 -20.46 -1.23
N ARG A 59 10.09 -19.66 -1.82
CA ARG A 59 11.53 -19.96 -1.92
C ARG A 59 12.20 -20.05 -0.53
N ARG A 60 11.85 -19.11 0.37
CA ARG A 60 12.34 -19.15 1.76
C ARG A 60 11.85 -20.41 2.49
N ALA A 61 10.59 -20.80 2.30
CA ALA A 61 10.04 -22.03 2.86
C ALA A 61 10.70 -23.30 2.30
N ALA A 62 11.20 -23.26 1.07
CA ALA A 62 11.99 -24.33 0.44
C ALA A 62 13.46 -24.34 0.92
N GLY A 63 13.87 -23.49 1.87
CA GLY A 63 15.21 -23.46 2.45
C GLY A 63 16.21 -22.56 1.71
N GLU A 64 15.76 -21.78 0.72
CA GLU A 64 16.65 -20.85 0.04
C GLU A 64 16.93 -19.60 0.91
N ARG A 65 18.17 -19.09 0.88
CA ARG A 65 18.48 -17.80 1.49
C ARG A 65 17.84 -16.69 0.67
N VAL A 66 16.88 -16.01 1.26
CA VAL A 66 16.15 -14.89 0.65
C VAL A 66 16.48 -13.62 1.44
N PRO A 67 17.38 -12.75 0.95
CA PRO A 67 17.73 -11.48 1.62
C PRO A 67 16.66 -10.42 1.34
N ALA A 68 15.49 -10.58 1.95
CA ALA A 68 14.34 -9.69 1.80
C ALA A 68 13.57 -9.55 3.11
N LEU A 69 13.04 -8.36 3.38
CA LEU A 69 12.04 -8.14 4.43
C LEU A 69 10.65 -8.45 3.87
N LEU A 70 10.03 -9.51 4.37
CA LEU A 70 8.74 -10.00 3.85
C LEU A 70 7.68 -9.97 4.96
N PRO A 71 6.50 -9.39 4.70
CA PRO A 71 5.36 -9.53 5.60
C PRO A 71 4.90 -10.99 5.66
N SER A 72 4.26 -11.37 6.75
CA SER A 72 3.65 -12.69 6.85
C SER A 72 2.54 -12.87 5.81
N ALA A 73 2.35 -14.09 5.32
CA ALA A 73 1.27 -14.39 4.37
C ALA A 73 -0.12 -14.03 4.94
N ALA A 74 -0.29 -14.15 6.27
CA ALA A 74 -1.54 -13.78 6.96
C ALA A 74 -1.77 -12.27 6.90
N ALA A 75 -0.75 -11.45 7.18
CA ALA A 75 -0.83 -9.99 7.07
C ALA A 75 -1.11 -9.55 5.63
N VAL A 76 -0.44 -10.14 4.64
CA VAL A 76 -0.70 -9.88 3.21
C VAL A 76 -2.15 -10.20 2.87
N ALA A 77 -2.64 -11.40 3.20
CA ALA A 77 -4.01 -11.82 2.88
C ALA A 77 -5.09 -10.99 3.60
N LEU A 78 -4.78 -10.44 4.79
CA LEU A 78 -5.67 -9.53 5.50
C LEU A 78 -5.70 -8.16 4.83
N CYS A 79 -4.54 -7.57 4.55
CA CYS A 79 -4.43 -6.22 3.99
C CYS A 79 -4.90 -6.15 2.53
N ASP A 80 -4.71 -7.19 1.72
CA ASP A 80 -5.16 -7.25 0.32
C ASP A 80 -6.69 -7.26 0.18
N ASP A 81 -7.42 -7.70 1.21
CA ASP A 81 -8.89 -7.70 1.23
C ASP A 81 -9.43 -6.53 2.06
N LYS A 82 -9.76 -5.42 1.40
CA LYS A 82 -10.20 -4.17 2.02
C LYS A 82 -11.36 -4.35 3.02
N LEU A 83 -12.36 -5.17 2.66
CA LEU A 83 -13.50 -5.42 3.56
C LEU A 83 -13.09 -6.25 4.78
N LYS A 84 -12.25 -7.27 4.56
CA LYS A 84 -11.74 -8.10 5.66
C LYS A 84 -10.89 -7.28 6.63
N LEU A 85 -9.99 -6.42 6.09
CA LEU A 85 -9.20 -5.49 6.90
C LEU A 85 -10.10 -4.55 7.70
N ASN A 86 -11.07 -3.89 7.05
CA ASN A 86 -11.97 -2.96 7.73
C ASN A 86 -12.73 -3.63 8.89
N ARG A 87 -13.30 -4.82 8.66
CA ARG A 87 -14.01 -5.58 9.72
C ARG A 87 -13.07 -5.99 10.84
N HIS A 88 -11.84 -6.38 10.51
CA HIS A 88 -10.83 -6.74 11.51
C HIS A 88 -10.44 -5.53 12.39
N LEU A 89 -10.23 -4.36 11.78
CA LEU A 89 -9.92 -3.13 12.51
C LEU A 89 -11.07 -2.67 13.40
N ILE A 90 -12.30 -2.74 12.91
CA ILE A 90 -13.50 -2.45 13.71
C ILE A 90 -13.57 -3.39 14.93
N ALA A 91 -13.37 -4.69 14.73
CA ALA A 91 -13.35 -5.67 15.81
C ALA A 91 -12.19 -5.45 16.81
N ALA A 92 -11.11 -4.84 16.37
CA ALA A 92 -9.96 -4.46 17.21
C ALA A 92 -10.13 -3.11 17.94
N GLY A 93 -11.30 -2.44 17.82
CA GLY A 93 -11.56 -1.14 18.44
C GLY A 93 -10.92 0.05 17.73
N LEU A 94 -10.56 -0.11 16.44
CA LEU A 94 -9.99 0.92 15.57
C LEU A 94 -11.03 1.48 14.58
N ASP A 95 -12.31 1.35 14.90
CA ASP A 95 -13.43 1.79 14.07
C ASP A 95 -13.40 3.28 13.73
N ALA A 96 -12.87 4.13 14.63
CA ALA A 96 -12.71 5.56 14.39
C ALA A 96 -11.80 5.90 13.18
N LEU A 97 -10.90 4.98 12.81
CA LEU A 97 -10.00 5.13 11.65
C LEU A 97 -10.61 4.62 10.35
N VAL A 98 -11.71 3.87 10.42
CA VAL A 98 -12.32 3.21 9.25
C VAL A 98 -13.58 3.98 8.84
N PRO A 99 -13.68 4.45 7.57
CA PRO A 99 -14.95 4.99 7.11
C PRO A 99 -16.08 3.97 7.31
N PRO A 100 -17.25 4.37 7.83
CA PRO A 100 -18.33 3.43 8.15
C PRO A 100 -18.71 2.53 6.97
N LEU A 101 -18.84 1.22 7.23
CA LEU A 101 -19.39 0.25 6.29
C LEU A 101 -20.90 0.46 6.19
N LEU A 102 -21.45 0.37 5.00
CA LEU A 102 -22.85 0.61 4.72
C LEU A 102 -23.56 -0.67 4.27
N PRO A 103 -24.86 -0.85 4.61
CA PRO A 103 -25.67 -1.97 4.14
C PRO A 103 -25.98 -1.86 2.62
N ALA A 104 -26.51 -2.93 2.05
CA ALA A 104 -26.80 -3.03 0.63
C ALA A 104 -27.84 -2.02 0.13
N ASP A 105 -28.75 -1.60 0.99
CA ASP A 105 -29.84 -0.66 0.76
C ASP A 105 -29.52 0.76 1.22
N ALA A 106 -28.26 1.06 1.55
CA ALA A 106 -27.86 2.38 2.01
C ALA A 106 -28.24 3.47 0.98
N PRO A 107 -28.74 4.64 1.46
CA PRO A 107 -29.03 5.76 0.58
C PRO A 107 -27.74 6.37 0.01
N VAL A 108 -27.87 7.02 -1.13
CA VAL A 108 -26.78 7.82 -1.73
C VAL A 108 -26.54 9.11 -0.91
N PRO A 109 -25.32 9.70 -0.91
CA PRO A 109 -24.14 9.24 -1.63
C PRO A 109 -23.31 8.21 -0.85
N TYR A 110 -22.64 7.31 -1.58
CA TYR A 110 -21.68 6.36 -1.02
C TYR A 110 -20.58 6.03 -2.04
N ILE A 111 -19.53 5.34 -1.58
CA ILE A 111 -18.55 4.71 -2.47
C ILE A 111 -18.76 3.20 -2.48
N LEU A 112 -18.84 2.61 -3.68
CA LEU A 112 -18.84 1.17 -3.90
C LEU A 112 -17.42 0.75 -4.24
N LYS A 113 -16.85 -0.19 -3.47
CA LYS A 113 -15.47 -0.66 -3.62
C LYS A 113 -15.45 -2.16 -3.89
N ARG A 114 -14.49 -2.59 -4.73
CA ARG A 114 -14.15 -4.00 -4.82
C ARG A 114 -13.24 -4.39 -3.65
N ARG A 115 -13.45 -5.57 -3.07
CA ARG A 115 -12.68 -6.05 -1.91
C ARG A 115 -11.19 -6.16 -2.22
N ARG A 116 -10.85 -6.75 -3.38
CA ARG A 116 -9.48 -6.82 -3.91
C ARG A 116 -9.42 -6.05 -5.21
N ASP A 117 -8.56 -5.05 -5.25
CA ASP A 117 -8.46 -4.14 -6.38
C ASP A 117 -7.11 -3.41 -6.36
N LEU A 118 -6.61 -3.09 -7.54
CA LEU A 118 -5.40 -2.31 -7.70
C LEU A 118 -5.75 -0.85 -8.00
N ALA A 119 -5.15 0.08 -7.24
CA ALA A 119 -5.25 1.53 -7.48
C ALA A 119 -6.69 2.07 -7.59
N GLY A 120 -7.64 1.42 -6.90
CA GLY A 120 -9.05 1.85 -6.91
C GLY A 120 -9.78 1.73 -8.24
N GLN A 121 -9.23 1.00 -9.23
CA GLN A 121 -9.73 0.95 -10.61
C GLN A 121 -11.22 0.59 -10.73
N ASN A 122 -11.74 -0.20 -9.78
CA ASN A 122 -13.14 -0.59 -9.76
C ASN A 122 -13.96 0.19 -8.69
N SER A 123 -13.38 1.18 -8.03
CA SER A 123 -14.13 2.00 -7.06
C SER A 123 -15.07 2.96 -7.80
N GLN A 124 -16.32 3.08 -7.34
CA GLN A 124 -17.35 3.90 -7.96
C GLN A 124 -18.02 4.79 -6.92
N ILE A 125 -18.05 6.08 -7.18
CA ILE A 125 -18.79 7.05 -6.39
C ILE A 125 -20.24 7.06 -6.91
N VAL A 126 -21.17 6.80 -6.02
CA VAL A 126 -22.61 6.68 -6.33
C VAL A 126 -23.33 7.85 -5.67
N THR A 127 -23.88 8.75 -6.47
CA THR A 127 -24.50 10.00 -6.02
C THR A 127 -25.97 10.11 -6.36
N SER A 128 -26.50 9.19 -7.19
CA SER A 128 -27.93 9.18 -7.54
C SER A 128 -28.57 7.80 -7.42
N PRO A 129 -29.91 7.73 -7.20
CA PRO A 129 -30.65 6.48 -7.17
C PRO A 129 -30.51 5.66 -8.46
N GLU A 130 -30.42 6.32 -9.63
CA GLU A 130 -30.26 5.68 -10.93
C GLU A 130 -28.90 4.97 -11.03
N GLN A 131 -27.84 5.63 -10.57
CA GLN A 131 -26.51 4.99 -10.47
C GLN A 131 -26.54 3.80 -9.51
N ALA A 132 -27.21 3.92 -8.36
CA ALA A 132 -27.37 2.84 -7.40
C ALA A 132 -28.11 1.65 -8.03
N ALA A 133 -29.19 1.90 -8.78
CA ALA A 133 -29.98 0.88 -9.47
C ALA A 133 -29.15 0.15 -10.55
N ALA A 134 -28.31 0.86 -11.31
CA ALA A 134 -27.42 0.27 -12.32
C ALA A 134 -26.33 -0.64 -11.71
N LEU A 135 -26.06 -0.53 -10.42
CA LEU A 135 -25.07 -1.33 -9.69
C LEU A 135 -25.70 -2.43 -8.83
N GLN A 136 -27.03 -2.57 -8.88
CA GLN A 136 -27.72 -3.68 -8.21
C GLN A 136 -27.29 -5.02 -8.81
N GLY A 137 -27.25 -6.06 -7.95
CA GLY A 137 -26.83 -7.41 -8.37
C GLY A 137 -25.32 -7.66 -8.37
N ARG A 138 -24.50 -6.67 -8.02
CA ARG A 138 -23.08 -6.93 -7.78
C ARG A 138 -22.93 -7.79 -6.52
N PRO A 139 -22.17 -8.93 -6.61
CA PRO A 139 -22.10 -9.87 -5.50
C PRO A 139 -21.40 -9.24 -4.28
N GLU A 140 -22.04 -9.30 -3.13
CA GLU A 140 -21.48 -8.82 -1.84
C GLU A 140 -20.19 -9.57 -1.44
N ALA A 141 -19.99 -10.78 -1.96
CA ALA A 141 -18.75 -11.51 -1.81
C ALA A 141 -17.54 -10.77 -2.40
N GLU A 142 -17.75 -9.90 -3.40
CA GLU A 142 -16.68 -9.16 -4.08
C GLU A 142 -16.72 -7.65 -3.84
N TRP A 143 -17.88 -7.09 -3.49
CA TRP A 143 -18.11 -5.65 -3.40
C TRP A 143 -18.68 -5.27 -2.04
N PHE A 144 -18.40 -4.04 -1.61
CA PHE A 144 -18.95 -3.47 -0.39
C PHE A 144 -19.15 -1.96 -0.53
N ARG A 145 -20.07 -1.43 0.26
CA ARG A 145 -20.38 0.00 0.33
C ARG A 145 -19.74 0.61 1.56
N GLN A 146 -19.29 1.84 1.41
CA GLN A 146 -18.67 2.60 2.48
C GLN A 146 -19.08 4.07 2.38
N VAL A 147 -19.13 4.76 3.50
CA VAL A 147 -19.35 6.21 3.50
C VAL A 147 -18.32 6.88 2.61
N LEU A 148 -18.78 7.79 1.77
CA LEU A 148 -17.92 8.60 0.92
C LEU A 148 -17.21 9.65 1.77
N VAL A 149 -15.88 9.61 1.77
CA VAL A 149 -15.03 10.56 2.50
C VAL A 149 -14.65 11.71 1.56
N PRO A 150 -15.18 12.92 1.78
CA PRO A 150 -14.82 14.10 0.98
C PRO A 150 -13.42 14.61 1.35
N GLY A 151 -12.90 15.51 0.54
CA GLY A 151 -11.60 16.17 0.76
C GLY A 151 -10.77 16.18 -0.51
N ASP A 152 -10.09 17.29 -0.78
CA ASP A 152 -9.25 17.49 -1.97
C ASP A 152 -7.85 16.88 -1.86
N SER A 153 -7.48 16.43 -0.67
CA SER A 153 -6.16 15.87 -0.39
C SER A 153 -6.28 14.40 0.02
N GLU A 154 -5.47 13.54 -0.61
CA GLU A 154 -5.32 12.13 -0.27
C GLU A 154 -3.86 11.83 0.02
N HIS A 155 -3.60 11.04 1.03
CA HIS A 155 -2.27 10.75 1.54
C HIS A 155 -1.91 9.29 1.26
N ALA A 156 -0.64 9.04 0.95
CA ALA A 156 -0.06 7.72 0.90
C ALA A 156 1.17 7.70 1.81
N LEU A 157 1.08 7.00 2.94
CA LEU A 157 2.17 6.80 3.89
C LEU A 157 2.88 5.49 3.54
N HIS A 158 4.13 5.59 3.12
CA HIS A 158 5.02 4.45 2.91
C HIS A 158 5.70 4.10 4.22
N VAL A 159 5.64 2.84 4.62
CA VAL A 159 6.26 2.36 5.87
C VAL A 159 7.07 1.11 5.58
N LEU A 160 8.30 1.08 6.07
CA LEU A 160 9.13 -0.12 6.14
C LEU A 160 9.14 -0.62 7.59
N MET A 161 8.60 -1.81 7.79
CA MET A 161 8.58 -2.48 9.08
C MET A 161 9.72 -3.50 9.16
N HIS A 162 10.32 -3.62 10.34
CA HIS A 162 11.25 -4.68 10.70
C HIS A 162 11.14 -5.01 12.19
N GLY A 163 10.92 -6.29 12.51
CA GLY A 163 10.73 -6.77 13.88
C GLY A 163 9.60 -6.05 14.63
N GLY A 164 8.52 -5.69 13.94
CA GLY A 164 7.38 -4.97 14.52
C GLY A 164 7.59 -3.46 14.73
N ARG A 165 8.67 -2.89 14.23
CA ARG A 165 9.00 -1.46 14.34
C ARG A 165 9.06 -0.83 12.96
N ALA A 166 8.59 0.41 12.84
CA ALA A 166 8.81 1.21 11.64
C ALA A 166 10.26 1.72 11.66
N ILE A 167 11.06 1.28 10.68
CA ILE A 167 12.48 1.69 10.54
C ILE A 167 12.66 2.76 9.44
N PHE A 168 11.63 2.95 8.62
CA PHE A 168 11.54 4.05 7.66
C PHE A 168 10.07 4.38 7.43
N HIS A 169 9.78 5.65 7.21
CA HIS A 169 8.48 6.11 6.70
C HIS A 169 8.65 7.41 5.92
N ALA A 170 7.74 7.62 4.98
CA ALA A 170 7.60 8.87 4.23
C ALA A 170 6.18 8.99 3.68
N MET A 171 5.63 10.17 3.71
CA MET A 171 4.28 10.45 3.24
C MET A 171 4.29 11.32 2.00
N VAL A 172 3.49 10.95 1.00
CA VAL A 172 3.14 11.81 -0.11
C VAL A 172 1.68 12.22 -0.02
N THR A 173 1.44 13.53 -0.09
CA THR A 173 0.09 14.11 -0.16
C THR A 173 -0.20 14.51 -1.60
N TYR A 174 -1.27 13.97 -2.17
CA TYR A 174 -1.79 14.31 -3.49
C TYR A 174 -2.94 15.30 -3.36
N ARG A 175 -2.92 16.35 -4.16
CA ARG A 175 -4.03 17.30 -4.25
C ARG A 175 -4.85 17.05 -5.51
N SER A 176 -6.17 17.06 -5.36
CA SER A 176 -7.14 16.96 -6.44
C SER A 176 -7.83 18.32 -6.68
N ALA A 177 -8.33 18.53 -7.90
CA ALA A 177 -9.19 19.67 -8.21
C ALA A 177 -10.62 19.51 -7.65
N SER A 178 -11.00 18.33 -7.17
CA SER A 178 -12.32 18.01 -6.62
C SER A 178 -12.20 17.45 -5.22
N ALA A 179 -13.16 17.71 -4.36
CA ALA A 179 -13.27 17.08 -3.05
C ALA A 179 -13.89 15.67 -3.12
N VAL A 180 -14.53 15.31 -4.24
CA VAL A 180 -15.18 14.01 -4.45
C VAL A 180 -14.57 13.34 -5.66
N TYR A 181 -13.72 12.35 -5.44
CA TYR A 181 -12.98 11.65 -6.50
C TYR A 181 -12.45 10.29 -6.03
N VAL A 182 -12.11 9.45 -7.01
CA VAL A 182 -11.21 8.30 -6.83
C VAL A 182 -9.90 8.65 -7.54
N LYS A 183 -8.80 8.66 -6.80
CA LYS A 183 -7.45 9.01 -7.29
C LYS A 183 -7.07 8.12 -8.48
N GLY A 184 -6.60 8.74 -9.56
CA GLY A 184 -6.17 8.05 -10.78
C GLY A 184 -7.31 7.60 -11.70
N ILE A 185 -8.57 7.65 -11.25
CA ILE A 185 -9.75 7.27 -12.05
C ILE A 185 -10.51 8.53 -12.50
N HIS A 186 -11.03 9.32 -11.53
CA HIS A 186 -11.86 10.49 -11.86
C HIS A 186 -11.01 11.73 -12.13
N CYS A 187 -9.83 11.83 -11.53
CA CYS A 187 -8.90 12.92 -11.77
C CYS A 187 -7.46 12.50 -11.57
N LYS A 188 -6.57 13.16 -12.31
CA LYS A 188 -5.14 13.14 -11.99
C LYS A 188 -4.89 14.17 -10.89
N PRO A 189 -3.99 13.89 -9.93
CA PRO A 189 -3.56 14.88 -8.98
C PRO A 189 -3.02 16.14 -9.68
N VAL A 190 -3.42 17.31 -9.20
CA VAL A 190 -2.92 18.61 -9.71
C VAL A 190 -1.58 18.99 -9.07
N GLY A 191 -1.15 18.26 -8.05
CA GLY A 191 0.13 18.42 -7.38
C GLY A 191 0.35 17.37 -6.32
N HIS A 192 1.59 17.26 -5.86
CA HIS A 192 1.95 16.41 -4.72
C HIS A 192 3.04 17.06 -3.87
N ARG A 193 3.11 16.68 -2.60
CA ARG A 193 4.12 17.12 -1.64
C ARG A 193 4.55 15.95 -0.77
N TRP A 194 5.86 15.86 -0.51
CA TRP A 194 6.43 14.90 0.43
C TRP A 194 6.59 15.53 1.82
N SER A 195 6.43 14.71 2.86
CA SER A 195 6.67 15.03 4.27
C SER A 195 7.07 13.75 5.01
N ALA A 196 7.54 13.87 6.25
CA ALA A 196 7.81 12.72 7.10
C ALA A 196 6.51 11.97 7.43
N GLY A 197 5.50 12.64 7.95
CA GLY A 197 4.22 12.03 8.33
C GLY A 197 4.30 11.34 9.69
N ASP A 198 5.02 11.94 10.66
CA ASP A 198 5.27 11.34 11.97
C ASP A 198 3.99 11.16 12.78
N ASP A 199 3.09 12.17 12.77
CA ASP A 199 1.81 12.10 13.47
C ASP A 199 0.87 11.05 12.83
N GLU A 200 0.86 10.98 11.50
CA GLU A 200 0.08 9.99 10.76
C GLU A 200 0.64 8.59 10.96
N LEU A 201 1.96 8.43 11.02
CA LEU A 201 2.55 7.14 11.38
C LEU A 201 2.12 6.72 12.78
N ALA A 202 2.22 7.62 13.77
CA ALA A 202 1.81 7.32 15.15
C ALA A 202 0.34 6.88 15.24
N ALA A 203 -0.54 7.53 14.47
CA ALA A 203 -1.97 7.17 14.40
C ALA A 203 -2.21 5.83 13.67
N LEU A 204 -1.38 5.44 12.71
CA LEU A 204 -1.55 4.26 11.87
C LEU A 204 -0.75 3.03 12.34
N LEU A 205 0.22 3.18 13.23
CA LEU A 205 0.94 2.04 13.82
C LEU A 205 0.01 0.99 14.46
N PRO A 206 -1.05 1.36 15.21
CA PRO A 206 -2.00 0.39 15.73
C PRO A 206 -2.69 -0.45 14.64
N VAL A 207 -2.91 0.12 13.45
CA VAL A 207 -3.48 -0.59 12.29
C VAL A 207 -2.52 -1.68 11.81
N LEU A 208 -1.23 -1.37 11.67
CA LEU A 208 -0.21 -2.35 11.25
C LEU A 208 -0.03 -3.43 12.32
N GLN A 209 -0.04 -3.06 13.60
CA GLN A 209 0.03 -4.00 14.72
C GLN A 209 -1.17 -4.95 14.73
N ALA A 210 -2.39 -4.42 14.62
CA ALA A 210 -3.61 -5.23 14.56
C ALA A 210 -3.61 -6.17 13.33
N ALA A 211 -3.06 -5.72 12.20
CA ALA A 211 -2.92 -6.55 11.00
C ALA A 211 -1.79 -7.59 11.10
N GLY A 212 -1.00 -7.61 12.18
CA GLY A 212 0.17 -8.50 12.32
C GLY A 212 1.28 -8.19 11.30
N TYR A 213 1.40 -6.92 10.91
CA TYR A 213 2.39 -6.48 9.93
C TYR A 213 3.71 -6.16 10.63
N SER A 214 4.59 -7.14 10.73
CA SER A 214 5.88 -7.02 11.45
C SER A 214 7.06 -6.66 10.58
N ASP A 215 7.03 -7.04 9.30
CA ASP A 215 8.18 -6.89 8.39
C ASP A 215 7.73 -6.49 6.98
N GLY A 216 8.62 -5.84 6.23
CA GLY A 216 8.41 -5.49 4.83
C GLY A 216 7.82 -4.10 4.61
N LEU A 217 7.69 -3.75 3.34
CA LEU A 217 7.14 -2.48 2.88
C LEU A 217 5.63 -2.54 2.72
N CYS A 218 4.96 -1.51 3.18
CA CYS A 218 3.55 -1.24 2.85
C CYS A 218 3.33 0.21 2.46
N CYS A 219 2.19 0.46 1.83
CA CYS A 219 1.70 1.80 1.52
C CYS A 219 0.27 1.92 2.06
N ILE A 220 0.02 2.92 2.90
CA ILE A 220 -1.27 3.16 3.57
C ILE A 220 -1.91 4.37 2.92
N ASP A 221 -3.05 4.17 2.26
CA ASP A 221 -3.82 5.24 1.63
C ASP A 221 -4.94 5.71 2.58
N PHE A 222 -5.04 7.03 2.79
CA PHE A 222 -6.03 7.62 3.69
C PHE A 222 -6.35 9.09 3.32
N LYS A 223 -7.41 9.63 3.92
CA LYS A 223 -7.70 11.07 3.93
C LYS A 223 -7.80 11.60 5.35
N MET A 224 -7.57 12.91 5.50
CA MET A 224 -7.92 13.65 6.70
C MET A 224 -9.22 14.41 6.44
N THR A 225 -10.23 14.22 7.30
CA THR A 225 -11.52 14.92 7.24
C THR A 225 -11.88 15.37 8.63
N ASP A 226 -12.10 16.68 8.81
CA ASP A 226 -12.42 17.29 10.10
C ASP A 226 -11.42 16.93 11.20
N GLY A 227 -10.13 16.90 10.85
CA GLY A 227 -9.05 16.52 11.76
C GLY A 227 -8.98 15.03 12.11
N ARG A 228 -9.77 14.18 11.45
CA ARG A 228 -9.80 12.74 11.66
C ARG A 228 -9.21 11.99 10.47
N LEU A 229 -8.36 11.02 10.75
CA LEU A 229 -7.82 10.12 9.76
C LEU A 229 -8.88 9.09 9.35
N GLN A 230 -9.07 8.92 8.03
CA GLN A 230 -9.97 7.94 7.43
C GLN A 230 -9.17 7.02 6.51
N LEU A 231 -8.88 5.82 7.00
CA LEU A 231 -8.11 4.79 6.30
C LEU A 231 -8.90 4.23 5.10
N PHE A 232 -8.27 4.16 3.95
CA PHE A 232 -8.87 3.56 2.75
C PHE A 232 -8.40 2.13 2.52
N GLU A 233 -7.09 1.92 2.62
CA GLU A 233 -6.47 0.60 2.42
C GLU A 233 -5.04 0.57 2.96
N VAL A 234 -4.58 -0.63 3.26
CA VAL A 234 -3.17 -0.94 3.45
C VAL A 234 -2.75 -1.82 2.28
N ASN A 235 -1.87 -1.30 1.43
CA ASN A 235 -1.29 -2.05 0.32
C ASN A 235 -0.03 -2.77 0.83
N PRO A 236 -0.03 -4.11 1.00
CA PRO A 236 1.10 -4.84 1.59
C PRO A 236 2.21 -5.08 0.55
N ARG A 237 2.70 -4.00 -0.05
CA ARG A 237 3.70 -4.01 -1.11
C ARG A 237 4.35 -2.65 -1.27
N PHE A 238 5.41 -2.58 -2.10
CA PHE A 238 6.04 -1.34 -2.51
C PHE A 238 5.01 -0.37 -3.12
N GLY A 239 4.93 0.83 -2.59
CA GLY A 239 4.09 1.90 -3.14
C GLY A 239 4.81 2.61 -4.28
N VAL A 240 4.16 2.71 -5.45
CA VAL A 240 4.77 3.21 -6.70
C VAL A 240 5.41 4.59 -6.55
N SER A 241 4.79 5.49 -5.80
CA SER A 241 5.34 6.84 -5.56
C SER A 241 6.67 6.83 -4.82
N LEU A 242 6.96 5.81 -4.00
CA LEU A 242 8.22 5.71 -3.26
C LEU A 242 9.44 5.61 -4.20
N ALA A 243 9.24 5.13 -5.43
CA ALA A 243 10.29 5.12 -6.44
C ALA A 243 10.83 6.50 -6.81
N LEU A 244 10.08 7.57 -6.53
CA LEU A 244 10.52 8.95 -6.76
C LEU A 244 11.51 9.46 -5.69
N GLN A 245 11.52 8.86 -4.50
CA GLN A 245 12.42 9.21 -3.38
C GLN A 245 12.91 7.96 -2.63
N PRO A 246 13.64 7.03 -3.30
CA PRO A 246 13.91 5.71 -2.75
C PRO A 246 15.09 5.68 -1.76
N MET A 247 15.95 6.69 -1.74
CA MET A 247 17.29 6.61 -1.13
C MET A 247 17.30 6.23 0.34
N GLN A 248 16.49 6.93 1.16
CA GLN A 248 16.42 6.65 2.60
C GLN A 248 15.81 5.28 2.89
N MET A 249 14.76 4.92 2.13
CA MET A 249 14.13 3.61 2.24
C MET A 249 15.11 2.49 1.90
N MET A 250 15.83 2.61 0.77
CA MET A 250 16.80 1.59 0.34
C MET A 250 17.94 1.43 1.34
N ALA A 251 18.44 2.54 1.90
CA ALA A 251 19.45 2.50 2.95
C ALA A 251 18.94 1.72 4.17
N ALA A 252 17.77 2.09 4.72
CA ALA A 252 17.17 1.42 5.87
C ALA A 252 16.85 -0.07 5.57
N TYR A 253 16.39 -0.36 4.34
CA TYR A 253 16.09 -1.73 3.91
C TYR A 253 17.34 -2.61 3.89
N CYS A 254 18.43 -2.13 3.29
CA CYS A 254 19.68 -2.88 3.20
C CYS A 254 20.36 -3.02 4.59
N GLU A 255 20.34 -1.96 5.41
CA GLU A 255 20.87 -2.01 6.77
C GLU A 255 20.15 -3.03 7.67
N ALA A 256 18.88 -3.24 7.48
CA ALA A 256 18.09 -4.21 8.23
C ALA A 256 18.31 -5.68 7.82
N LEU A 257 19.05 -5.94 6.73
CA LEU A 257 19.36 -7.28 6.22
C LEU A 257 20.76 -7.76 6.61
N VAL A 258 21.60 -6.89 7.17
CA VAL A 258 22.96 -7.17 7.66
C VAL A 258 22.91 -7.60 9.12
#